data_747ebb379ff0523a3abf4f6d0bf7400c
#
_entry.id   747ebb379ff0523a3abf4f6d0bf7400c
#
_cell.length_a   1.000
_cell.length_b   1.000
_cell.length_c   1.000
_cell.angle_alpha   90.00
_cell.angle_beta   90.00
_cell.angle_gamma   90.00
#
_symmetry.space_group_name_H-M   'P 1'
#
loop_
_entity.id
_entity.type
_entity.pdbx_description
1 polymer ?
#
loop_
_entity_poly.entity_id
_entity_poly.type
_entity_poly.pdbx_seq_one_letter_code
_entity_poly.pdbx_strand_id
1 'polypeptide(L)'
;NIQRLIQLNVDGILISSIAITKDHKELLKKAGIPVVVLTQDYEDGISIIYDDYHAGKTIGEYIGKKGHQKVGYIGVYETDQAVGIERRNGVLDGLKEYGITPVTGKSDYSFIGGQTVTRELLERESDLDAIICATDRLAFGAYKILHEHKKRIPEEVSVAAFGGYDESTLLTPELTTLKFDSYGMGYLGAET
;
A
#
# COMPACT_ATOMS: atom_id res chain seq x y z
N ASN A 1 6.17 -22.14 0.05
CA ASN A 1 5.44 -23.15 0.76
C ASN A 1 4.31 -23.82 -0.04
N ILE A 2 4.08 -23.38 -1.29
CA ILE A 2 3.11 -23.98 -2.22
C ILE A 2 3.44 -25.47 -2.43
N GLN A 3 4.70 -25.83 -2.63
CA GLN A 3 5.14 -27.25 -2.77
C GLN A 3 4.68 -28.12 -1.60
N ARG A 4 4.74 -27.60 -0.37
CA ARG A 4 4.31 -28.36 0.81
C ARG A 4 2.80 -28.59 0.82
N LEU A 5 2.00 -27.59 0.40
CA LEU A 5 0.55 -27.76 0.27
C LEU A 5 0.21 -28.81 -0.78
N ILE A 6 0.88 -28.79 -1.92
CA ILE A 6 0.71 -29.80 -2.97
C ILE A 6 1.04 -31.21 -2.44
N GLN A 7 2.14 -31.37 -1.69
CA GLN A 7 2.52 -32.65 -1.07
C GLN A 7 1.51 -33.14 -0.02
N LEU A 8 0.78 -32.23 0.62
CA LEU A 8 -0.27 -32.56 1.59
C LEU A 8 -1.60 -32.92 0.91
N ASN A 9 -1.66 -32.90 -0.44
CA ASN A 9 -2.86 -33.19 -1.22
C ASN A 9 -4.08 -32.35 -0.79
N VAL A 10 -3.88 -31.04 -0.62
CA VAL A 10 -5.00 -30.13 -0.32
C VAL A 10 -5.95 -30.02 -1.51
N ASP A 11 -7.24 -29.78 -1.25
CA ASP A 11 -8.28 -29.70 -2.28
C ASP A 11 -8.28 -28.39 -3.06
N GLY A 12 -7.66 -27.35 -2.52
CA GLY A 12 -7.53 -26.04 -3.15
C GLY A 12 -6.53 -25.15 -2.41
N ILE A 13 -6.13 -24.04 -3.01
CA ILE A 13 -5.20 -23.06 -2.43
C ILE A 13 -5.79 -21.67 -2.52
N LEU A 14 -5.93 -21.02 -1.36
CA LEU A 14 -6.14 -19.59 -1.25
C LEU A 14 -4.80 -18.94 -0.91
N ILE A 15 -4.32 -18.02 -1.76
CA ILE A 15 -3.01 -17.40 -1.60
C ILE A 15 -3.12 -15.88 -1.60
N SER A 16 -2.54 -15.23 -0.57
CA SER A 16 -2.25 -13.80 -0.56
C SER A 16 -0.74 -13.61 -0.66
N SER A 17 -0.27 -12.82 -1.61
CA SER A 17 1.15 -12.63 -1.89
C SER A 17 1.42 -11.22 -2.40
N ILE A 18 2.61 -10.71 -2.16
CA ILE A 18 3.09 -9.44 -2.71
C ILE A 18 3.26 -9.53 -4.24
N ALA A 19 3.67 -10.72 -4.73
CA ALA A 19 3.83 -10.97 -6.15
C ALA A 19 3.64 -12.46 -6.47
N ILE A 20 3.03 -12.75 -7.61
CA ILE A 20 2.96 -14.12 -8.16
C ILE A 20 4.07 -14.26 -9.19
N THR A 21 5.17 -14.92 -8.81
CA THR A 21 6.33 -15.14 -9.67
C THR A 21 6.08 -16.25 -10.70
N LYS A 22 6.97 -16.37 -11.72
CA LYS A 22 6.92 -17.48 -12.67
C LYS A 22 6.98 -18.84 -11.99
N ASP A 23 7.84 -18.99 -10.98
CA ASP A 23 7.97 -20.23 -10.23
C ASP A 23 6.68 -20.56 -9.48
N HIS A 24 6.01 -19.55 -8.92
CA HIS A 24 4.69 -19.72 -8.31
C HIS A 24 3.67 -20.21 -9.35
N LYS A 25 3.58 -19.55 -10.52
CA LYS A 25 2.66 -19.93 -11.61
C LYS A 25 2.89 -21.38 -12.04
N GLU A 26 4.14 -21.76 -12.26
CA GLU A 26 4.48 -23.15 -12.66
C GLU A 26 4.09 -24.19 -11.61
N LEU A 27 4.34 -23.91 -10.33
CA LEU A 27 3.97 -24.79 -9.23
C LEU A 27 2.46 -24.96 -9.09
N LEU A 28 1.73 -23.84 -9.13
CA LEU A 28 0.26 -23.82 -9.03
C LEU A 28 -0.38 -24.56 -10.22
N LYS A 29 0.12 -24.33 -11.43
CA LYS A 29 -0.36 -25.02 -12.63
C LYS A 29 -0.11 -26.54 -12.58
N LYS A 30 1.05 -26.97 -12.07
CA LYS A 30 1.37 -28.40 -11.89
C LYS A 30 0.52 -29.07 -10.82
N ALA A 31 0.01 -28.30 -9.86
CA ALA A 31 -0.82 -28.84 -8.77
C ALA A 31 -2.14 -29.40 -9.30
N GLY A 32 -2.72 -28.81 -10.34
CA GLY A 32 -3.98 -29.25 -10.95
C GLY A 32 -5.20 -29.12 -10.04
N ILE A 33 -5.13 -28.28 -9.01
CA ILE A 33 -6.19 -28.00 -8.05
C ILE A 33 -6.65 -26.54 -8.15
N PRO A 34 -7.87 -26.20 -7.69
CA PRO A 34 -8.36 -24.84 -7.66
C PRO A 34 -7.42 -23.88 -6.93
N VAL A 35 -7.19 -22.70 -7.52
CA VAL A 35 -6.36 -21.66 -6.93
C VAL A 35 -7.10 -20.33 -6.98
N VAL A 36 -7.23 -19.68 -5.83
CA VAL A 36 -7.72 -18.31 -5.71
C VAL A 36 -6.59 -17.42 -5.19
N VAL A 37 -6.26 -16.37 -5.94
CA VAL A 37 -5.24 -15.40 -5.56
C VAL A 37 -5.91 -14.12 -5.04
N LEU A 38 -5.49 -13.68 -3.86
CA LEU A 38 -5.95 -12.43 -3.27
C LEU A 38 -4.90 -11.33 -3.47
N THR A 39 -5.34 -10.13 -3.73
CA THR A 39 -4.55 -8.89 -3.82
C THR A 39 -3.65 -8.75 -5.05
N GLN A 40 -3.46 -9.80 -5.84
CA GLN A 40 -2.66 -9.77 -7.07
C GLN A 40 -3.40 -10.44 -8.21
N ASP A 41 -3.12 -10.01 -9.43
CA ASP A 41 -3.69 -10.65 -10.62
C ASP A 41 -2.99 -11.98 -10.94
N TYR A 42 -3.80 -12.98 -11.33
CA TYR A 42 -3.34 -14.33 -11.68
C TYR A 42 -4.12 -14.88 -12.86
N GLU A 43 -3.50 -14.90 -14.04
CA GLU A 43 -4.13 -15.26 -15.33
C GLU A 43 -4.63 -16.70 -15.41
N ASP A 44 -4.03 -17.64 -14.67
CA ASP A 44 -4.32 -19.08 -14.72
C ASP A 44 -5.34 -19.54 -13.66
N GLY A 45 -6.01 -18.61 -12.98
CA GLY A 45 -6.96 -18.92 -11.90
C GLY A 45 -7.93 -17.79 -11.60
N ILE A 46 -8.43 -17.75 -10.39
CA ILE A 46 -9.33 -16.70 -9.94
C ILE A 46 -8.54 -15.68 -9.12
N SER A 47 -8.73 -14.41 -9.45
CA SER A 47 -8.15 -13.28 -8.72
C SER A 47 -9.23 -12.45 -8.06
N ILE A 48 -9.01 -12.10 -6.79
CA ILE A 48 -9.82 -11.13 -6.06
C ILE A 48 -8.89 -9.99 -5.67
N ILE A 49 -9.09 -8.84 -6.29
CA ILE A 49 -8.21 -7.68 -6.18
C ILE A 49 -8.97 -6.45 -5.67
N TYR A 50 -8.27 -5.53 -5.05
CA TYR A 50 -8.77 -4.18 -4.82
C TYR A 50 -8.55 -3.32 -6.05
N ASP A 51 -9.35 -2.27 -6.21
CA ASP A 51 -9.07 -1.21 -7.18
C ASP A 51 -8.02 -0.26 -6.59
N ASP A 52 -6.77 -0.70 -6.63
CA ASP A 52 -5.63 0.01 -6.07
C ASP A 52 -5.37 1.35 -6.77
N TYR A 53 -5.60 1.42 -8.07
CA TYR A 53 -5.48 2.67 -8.81
C TYR A 53 -6.51 3.71 -8.34
N HIS A 54 -7.79 3.33 -8.23
CA HIS A 54 -8.84 4.25 -7.74
C HIS A 54 -8.63 4.65 -6.29
N ALA A 55 -8.21 3.71 -5.45
CA ALA A 55 -7.84 4.00 -4.07
C ALA A 55 -6.72 5.05 -4.00
N GLY A 56 -5.67 4.86 -4.79
CA GLY A 56 -4.57 5.81 -4.93
C GLY A 56 -5.05 7.18 -5.38
N LYS A 57 -5.85 7.22 -6.44
CA LYS A 57 -6.38 8.46 -7.00
C LYS A 57 -7.24 9.22 -5.97
N THR A 58 -8.08 8.52 -5.23
CA THR A 58 -8.91 9.08 -4.16
C THR A 58 -8.08 9.83 -3.10
N ILE A 59 -6.99 9.23 -2.62
CA ILE A 59 -6.12 9.89 -1.63
C ILE A 59 -5.34 11.04 -2.26
N GLY A 60 -4.83 10.89 -3.49
CA GLY A 60 -4.16 11.98 -4.21
C GLY A 60 -5.06 13.22 -4.37
N GLU A 61 -6.30 13.01 -4.84
CA GLU A 61 -7.30 14.07 -4.94
C GLU A 61 -7.67 14.67 -3.58
N TYR A 62 -7.80 13.84 -2.55
CA TYR A 62 -8.12 14.31 -1.19
C TYR A 62 -7.05 15.28 -0.68
N ILE A 63 -5.77 14.94 -0.83
CA ILE A 63 -4.66 15.81 -0.44
C ILE A 63 -4.63 17.08 -1.27
N GLY A 64 -4.83 17.00 -2.58
CA GLY A 64 -4.93 18.16 -3.45
C GLY A 64 -6.09 19.10 -3.08
N LYS A 65 -7.28 18.56 -2.81
CA LYS A 65 -8.46 19.30 -2.35
C LYS A 65 -8.24 20.02 -1.01
N LYS A 66 -7.39 19.48 -0.14
CA LYS A 66 -7.04 20.13 1.13
C LYS A 66 -6.08 21.31 0.96
N GLY A 67 -5.56 21.54 -0.26
CA GLY A 67 -4.72 22.69 -0.59
C GLY A 67 -3.22 22.46 -0.37
N HIS A 68 -2.81 21.21 -0.10
CA HIS A 68 -1.40 20.88 0.01
C HIS A 68 -0.67 21.11 -1.32
N GLN A 69 0.60 21.52 -1.26
CA GLN A 69 1.39 21.84 -2.43
C GLN A 69 2.72 21.08 -2.46
N LYS A 70 3.29 20.80 -1.30
CA LYS A 70 4.59 20.13 -1.15
C LYS A 70 4.41 18.74 -0.58
N VAL A 71 4.17 17.78 -1.46
CA VAL A 71 3.76 16.42 -1.08
C VAL A 71 4.93 15.45 -1.23
N GLY A 72 5.16 14.66 -0.17
CA GLY A 72 5.99 13.46 -0.21
C GLY A 72 5.16 12.21 -0.48
N TYR A 73 5.68 11.26 -1.26
CA TYR A 73 5.08 9.94 -1.42
C TYR A 73 6.07 8.84 -1.05
N ILE A 74 5.67 8.00 -0.10
CA ILE A 74 6.43 6.82 0.33
C ILE A 74 5.75 5.58 -0.25
N GLY A 75 6.31 5.09 -1.36
CA GLY A 75 5.86 3.90 -2.06
C GLY A 75 6.55 2.62 -1.60
N VAL A 76 6.15 1.50 -2.21
CA VAL A 76 6.84 0.22 -2.11
C VAL A 76 7.50 -0.15 -3.45
N TYR A 77 8.28 -1.22 -3.46
CA TYR A 77 8.94 -1.68 -4.69
C TYR A 77 7.94 -2.17 -5.73
N GLU A 78 8.23 -1.93 -7.00
CA GLU A 78 7.38 -2.24 -8.17
C GLU A 78 7.26 -3.74 -8.45
N THR A 79 7.90 -4.60 -7.66
CA THR A 79 7.64 -6.04 -7.66
C THR A 79 6.21 -6.37 -7.19
N ASP A 80 5.60 -5.47 -6.44
CA ASP A 80 4.18 -5.49 -6.12
C ASP A 80 3.42 -4.67 -7.17
N GLN A 81 2.67 -5.35 -8.04
CA GLN A 81 1.92 -4.69 -9.11
C GLN A 81 0.80 -3.81 -8.55
N ALA A 82 0.04 -4.30 -7.57
CA ALA A 82 -1.10 -3.60 -7.00
C ALA A 82 -0.66 -2.32 -6.25
N VAL A 83 0.21 -2.46 -5.25
CA VAL A 83 0.60 -1.36 -4.35
C VAL A 83 1.75 -0.53 -4.94
N GLY A 84 2.76 -1.20 -5.50
CA GLY A 84 3.97 -0.55 -6.02
C GLY A 84 3.76 0.17 -7.34
N ILE A 85 2.78 -0.25 -8.14
CA ILE A 85 2.51 0.34 -9.47
C ILE A 85 1.13 0.99 -9.50
N GLU A 86 0.04 0.21 -9.36
CA GLU A 86 -1.32 0.74 -9.59
C GLU A 86 -1.69 1.82 -8.56
N ARG A 87 -1.51 1.55 -7.26
CA ARG A 87 -1.79 2.53 -6.20
C ARG A 87 -0.96 3.78 -6.36
N ARG A 88 0.35 3.61 -6.61
CA ARG A 88 1.24 4.75 -6.86
C ARG A 88 0.76 5.59 -8.04
N ASN A 89 0.45 4.96 -9.17
CA ASN A 89 0.00 5.69 -10.36
C ASN A 89 -1.29 6.46 -10.07
N GLY A 90 -2.23 5.85 -9.35
CA GLY A 90 -3.44 6.53 -8.89
C GLY A 90 -3.12 7.78 -8.05
N VAL A 91 -2.23 7.66 -7.05
CA VAL A 91 -1.82 8.81 -6.21
C VAL A 91 -1.23 9.92 -7.07
N LEU A 92 -0.31 9.59 -7.99
CA LEU A 92 0.33 10.57 -8.86
C LEU A 92 -0.68 11.28 -9.77
N ASP A 93 -1.61 10.54 -10.35
CA ASP A 93 -2.64 11.10 -11.22
C ASP A 93 -3.63 11.98 -10.43
N GLY A 94 -4.03 11.54 -9.22
CA GLY A 94 -4.88 12.35 -8.34
C GLY A 94 -4.24 13.67 -7.91
N LEU A 95 -2.95 13.67 -7.57
CA LEU A 95 -2.19 14.87 -7.24
C LEU A 95 -2.00 15.78 -8.46
N LYS A 96 -1.78 15.19 -9.63
CA LYS A 96 -1.55 15.92 -10.90
C LYS A 96 -2.74 16.80 -11.29
N GLU A 97 -3.97 16.42 -10.94
CA GLU A 97 -5.17 17.23 -11.18
C GLU A 97 -5.12 18.58 -10.45
N TYR A 98 -4.30 18.67 -9.39
CA TYR A 98 -4.07 19.89 -8.61
C TYR A 98 -2.70 20.56 -8.92
N GLY A 99 -2.01 20.11 -9.97
CA GLY A 99 -0.70 20.62 -10.35
C GLY A 99 0.44 20.20 -9.44
N ILE A 100 0.24 19.18 -8.60
CA ILE A 100 1.21 18.72 -7.61
C ILE A 100 2.05 17.57 -8.18
N THR A 101 3.38 17.73 -8.09
CA THR A 101 4.34 16.67 -8.38
C THR A 101 5.05 16.28 -7.08
N PRO A 102 4.79 15.10 -6.50
CA PRO A 102 5.37 14.75 -5.22
C PRO A 102 6.84 14.37 -5.33
N VAL A 103 7.63 14.64 -4.28
CA VAL A 103 8.91 13.96 -4.09
C VAL A 103 8.65 12.54 -3.63
N THR A 104 9.31 11.57 -4.26
CA THR A 104 9.01 10.16 -4.01
C THR A 104 10.19 9.41 -3.42
N GLY A 105 9.90 8.44 -2.56
CA GLY A 105 10.82 7.42 -2.09
C GLY A 105 10.18 6.04 -2.11
N LYS A 106 11.00 4.98 -2.09
CA LYS A 106 10.55 3.59 -2.11
C LYS A 106 11.12 2.83 -0.93
N SER A 107 10.35 1.92 -0.38
CA SER A 107 10.72 1.09 0.76
C SER A 107 10.17 -0.32 0.62
N ASP A 108 10.58 -1.19 1.53
CA ASP A 108 9.81 -2.37 1.87
C ASP A 108 8.55 -1.98 2.67
N TYR A 109 7.76 -2.98 3.08
CA TYR A 109 6.53 -2.74 3.88
C TYR A 109 6.81 -2.49 5.37
N SER A 110 8.07 -2.30 5.77
CA SER A 110 8.42 -2.23 7.18
C SER A 110 8.21 -0.84 7.78
N PHE A 111 7.92 -0.81 9.07
CA PHE A 111 7.94 0.40 9.88
C PHE A 111 9.28 1.16 9.79
N ILE A 112 10.40 0.42 9.79
CA ILE A 112 11.75 1.01 9.70
C ILE A 112 11.96 1.63 8.32
N GLY A 113 11.48 0.96 7.26
CA GLY A 113 11.52 1.52 5.92
C GLY A 113 10.76 2.84 5.81
N GLY A 114 9.58 2.94 6.43
CA GLY A 114 8.85 4.20 6.55
C GLY A 114 9.66 5.31 7.21
N GLN A 115 10.37 5.00 8.31
CA GLN A 115 11.26 5.97 8.97
C GLN A 115 12.39 6.44 8.06
N THR A 116 13.08 5.49 7.42
CA THR A 116 14.23 5.78 6.56
C THR A 116 13.82 6.73 5.42
N VAL A 117 12.79 6.36 4.69
CA VAL A 117 12.33 7.17 3.55
C VAL A 117 11.78 8.52 3.99
N THR A 118 11.12 8.61 5.15
CA THR A 118 10.66 9.91 5.67
C THR A 118 11.83 10.85 5.92
N ARG A 119 12.94 10.39 6.52
CA ARG A 119 14.16 11.22 6.69
C ARG A 119 14.71 11.69 5.36
N GLU A 120 14.86 10.77 4.41
CA GLU A 120 15.35 11.10 3.06
C GLU A 120 14.46 12.15 2.35
N LEU A 121 13.14 12.05 2.49
CA LEU A 121 12.22 13.03 1.91
C LEU A 121 12.37 14.41 2.57
N LEU A 122 12.47 14.46 3.91
CA LEU A 122 12.67 15.73 4.65
C LEU A 122 14.04 16.37 4.38
N GLU A 123 15.08 15.57 4.10
CA GLU A 123 16.39 16.08 3.68
C GLU A 123 16.35 16.70 2.27
N ARG A 124 15.54 16.13 1.37
CA ARG A 124 15.38 16.60 -0.02
C ARG A 124 14.43 17.78 -0.13
N GLU A 125 13.40 17.82 0.71
CA GLU A 125 12.36 18.85 0.74
C GLU A 125 11.93 19.07 2.20
N SER A 126 12.53 20.04 2.86
CA SER A 126 12.33 20.27 4.30
C SER A 126 10.98 20.91 4.66
N ASP A 127 10.27 21.47 3.68
CA ASP A 127 8.99 22.14 3.82
C ASP A 127 7.81 21.36 3.24
N LEU A 128 7.92 20.02 3.26
CA LEU A 128 6.77 19.16 2.96
C LEU A 128 5.59 19.51 3.87
N ASP A 129 4.41 19.67 3.27
CA ASP A 129 3.14 19.95 3.95
C ASP A 129 2.20 18.74 3.99
N ALA A 130 2.49 17.70 3.22
CA ALA A 130 1.83 16.40 3.34
C ALA A 130 2.75 15.23 2.98
N ILE A 131 2.50 14.07 3.58
CA ILE A 131 3.14 12.80 3.21
C ILE A 131 2.04 11.76 2.98
N ILE A 132 2.05 11.14 1.80
CA ILE A 132 1.19 9.99 1.48
C ILE A 132 2.05 8.73 1.56
N CYS A 133 1.63 7.77 2.37
CA CYS A 133 2.31 6.49 2.54
C CYS A 133 1.51 5.37 1.88
N ALA A 134 2.16 4.51 1.12
CA ALA A 134 1.50 3.40 0.42
C ALA A 134 0.79 2.41 1.36
N THR A 135 1.14 2.38 2.64
CA THR A 135 0.46 1.59 3.68
C THR A 135 0.48 2.32 5.03
N ASP A 136 -0.46 1.96 5.93
CA ASP A 136 -0.50 2.48 7.29
C ASP A 136 0.80 2.19 8.06
N ARG A 137 1.40 1.02 7.82
CA ARG A 137 2.64 0.63 8.48
C ARG A 137 3.83 1.55 8.14
N LEU A 138 3.90 2.03 6.89
CA LEU A 138 4.86 3.05 6.48
C LEU A 138 4.55 4.40 7.15
N ALA A 139 3.25 4.74 7.25
CA ALA A 139 2.81 5.97 7.92
C ALA A 139 3.16 5.99 9.41
N PHE A 140 3.08 4.86 10.11
CA PHE A 140 3.54 4.77 11.50
C PHE A 140 5.03 5.15 11.63
N GLY A 141 5.84 4.72 10.64
CA GLY A 141 7.24 5.14 10.54
C GLY A 141 7.39 6.64 10.31
N ALA A 142 6.56 7.20 9.41
CA ALA A 142 6.55 8.63 9.12
C ALA A 142 6.17 9.46 10.36
N TYR A 143 5.12 9.07 11.09
CA TYR A 143 4.73 9.74 12.33
C TYR A 143 5.88 9.84 13.32
N LYS A 144 6.61 8.73 13.52
CA LYS A 144 7.75 8.71 14.44
C LYS A 144 8.81 9.73 14.03
N ILE A 145 9.16 9.80 12.75
CA ILE A 145 10.20 10.74 12.27
C ILE A 145 9.72 12.18 12.31
N LEU A 146 8.46 12.45 11.96
CA LEU A 146 7.89 13.79 12.07
C LEU A 146 7.92 14.29 13.52
N HIS A 147 7.57 13.44 14.50
CA HIS A 147 7.67 13.77 15.91
C HIS A 147 9.12 14.02 16.37
N GLU A 148 10.09 13.20 15.92
CA GLU A 148 11.53 13.43 16.21
C GLU A 148 11.99 14.80 15.68
N HIS A 149 11.46 15.22 14.51
CA HIS A 149 11.73 16.53 13.90
C HIS A 149 10.83 17.66 14.43
N LYS A 150 10.03 17.38 15.49
CA LYS A 150 9.10 18.33 16.11
C LYS A 150 8.07 18.95 15.13
N LYS A 151 7.76 18.24 14.04
CA LYS A 151 6.71 18.62 13.10
C LYS A 151 5.35 18.26 13.70
N ARG A 152 4.43 19.23 13.72
CA ARG A 152 3.05 19.01 14.20
C ARG A 152 2.21 18.40 13.09
N ILE A 153 1.49 17.35 13.46
CA ILE A 153 0.53 16.66 12.58
C ILE A 153 -0.87 17.00 13.10
N PRO A 154 -1.79 17.52 12.29
CA PRO A 154 -1.65 17.79 10.83
C PRO A 154 -1.21 19.23 10.51
N GLU A 155 -0.96 20.11 11.50
CA GLU A 155 -0.87 21.56 11.33
C GLU A 155 0.31 21.99 10.43
N GLU A 156 1.40 21.24 10.45
CA GLU A 156 2.58 21.51 9.61
C GLU A 156 2.75 20.46 8.51
N VAL A 157 2.44 19.18 8.81
CA VAL A 157 2.52 18.09 7.84
C VAL A 157 1.33 17.15 8.02
N SER A 158 0.47 17.06 7.04
CA SER A 158 -0.59 16.05 7.02
C SER A 158 -0.03 14.70 6.60
N VAL A 159 -0.57 13.60 7.18
CA VAL A 159 -0.19 12.24 6.79
C VAL A 159 -1.43 11.46 6.38
N ALA A 160 -1.36 10.81 5.21
CA ALA A 160 -2.41 9.93 4.72
C ALA A 160 -1.83 8.60 4.26
N ALA A 161 -2.63 7.52 4.33
CA ALA A 161 -2.18 6.18 3.99
C ALA A 161 -3.31 5.26 3.52
N PHE A 162 -3.01 3.96 3.42
CA PHE A 162 -3.92 2.92 2.97
C PHE A 162 -3.79 1.68 3.85
N GLY A 163 -4.94 1.08 4.15
CA GLY A 163 -5.05 -0.14 4.95
C GLY A 163 -6.24 -0.09 5.88
N GLY A 164 -6.33 0.95 6.70
CA GLY A 164 -7.36 1.10 7.74
C GLY A 164 -7.15 0.11 8.87
N TYR A 165 -5.89 -0.07 9.31
CA TYR A 165 -5.55 -0.94 10.44
C TYR A 165 -6.08 -0.35 11.74
N ASP A 166 -6.43 -1.20 12.69
CA ASP A 166 -6.91 -0.77 14.00
C ASP A 166 -5.88 0.10 14.74
N GLU A 167 -4.58 -0.19 14.55
CA GLU A 167 -3.48 0.61 15.11
C GLU A 167 -3.45 2.06 14.60
N SER A 168 -4.07 2.34 13.47
CA SER A 168 -4.16 3.70 12.91
C SER A 168 -4.96 4.64 13.81
N THR A 169 -5.88 4.09 14.61
CA THR A 169 -6.68 4.84 15.59
C THR A 169 -5.91 5.15 16.88
N LEU A 170 -4.79 4.47 17.12
CA LEU A 170 -3.95 4.68 18.31
C LEU A 170 -2.99 5.87 18.16
N LEU A 171 -2.85 6.41 16.97
CA LEU A 171 -2.01 7.58 16.73
C LEU A 171 -2.70 8.85 17.22
N THR A 172 -1.90 9.87 17.52
CA THR A 172 -2.40 11.19 17.92
C THR A 172 -1.71 12.25 17.05
N PRO A 173 -2.47 12.90 16.14
CA PRO A 173 -3.86 12.60 15.76
C PRO A 173 -4.00 11.23 15.07
N GLU A 174 -5.24 10.72 14.99
CA GLU A 174 -5.52 9.49 14.24
C GLU A 174 -5.08 9.61 12.77
N LEU A 175 -4.59 8.50 12.19
CA LEU A 175 -4.13 8.47 10.81
C LEU A 175 -5.30 8.57 9.83
N THR A 176 -5.23 9.51 8.91
CA THR A 176 -6.11 9.52 7.74
C THR A 176 -5.76 8.35 6.83
N THR A 177 -6.63 7.38 6.70
CA THR A 177 -6.36 6.18 5.90
C THR A 177 -7.57 5.73 5.10
N LEU A 178 -7.32 5.20 3.89
CA LEU A 178 -8.35 4.53 3.09
C LEU A 178 -8.41 3.07 3.52
N LYS A 179 -9.57 2.66 4.05
CA LYS A 179 -9.79 1.30 4.56
C LYS A 179 -10.16 0.36 3.42
N PHE A 180 -9.49 -0.80 3.36
CA PHE A 180 -9.87 -1.91 2.51
C PHE A 180 -10.71 -2.94 3.28
N ASP A 181 -11.70 -3.54 2.63
CA ASP A 181 -12.49 -4.62 3.19
C ASP A 181 -11.75 -5.96 3.07
N SER A 182 -10.77 -6.17 3.95
CA SER A 182 -9.98 -7.41 3.99
C SER A 182 -10.80 -8.62 4.44
N TYR A 183 -11.82 -8.40 5.28
CA TYR A 183 -12.74 -9.47 5.70
C TYR A 183 -13.59 -9.94 4.51
N GLY A 184 -14.24 -9.02 3.80
CA GLY A 184 -15.04 -9.34 2.62
C GLY A 184 -14.21 -10.01 1.52
N MET A 185 -12.97 -9.55 1.30
CA MET A 185 -12.06 -10.20 0.36
C MET A 185 -11.76 -11.65 0.75
N GLY A 186 -11.43 -11.91 2.02
CA GLY A 186 -11.16 -13.25 2.52
C GLY A 186 -12.40 -14.17 2.45
N TYR A 187 -13.56 -13.64 2.80
CA TYR A 187 -14.83 -14.33 2.71
C TYR A 187 -15.15 -14.74 1.27
N LEU A 188 -15.10 -13.78 0.33
CA LEU A 188 -15.32 -14.04 -1.09
C LEU A 188 -14.32 -15.06 -1.64
N GLY A 189 -13.04 -14.98 -1.23
CA GLY A 189 -12.02 -15.93 -1.63
C GLY A 189 -12.28 -17.36 -1.16
N ALA A 190 -12.92 -17.52 -0.01
CA ALA A 190 -13.25 -18.83 0.54
C ALA A 190 -14.54 -19.43 -0.08
N GLU A 191 -15.47 -18.58 -0.55
CA GLU A 191 -16.70 -19.04 -1.24
C GLU A 191 -16.47 -19.41 -2.70
N THR A 192 -15.39 -18.92 -3.30
CA THR A 192 -15.05 -19.12 -4.72
C THR A 192 -14.37 -20.46 -4.96
#